data_b1cd392d0e707ea4004e7a09d837858e
#
_entry.id   b1cd392d0e707ea4004e7a09d837858e
#
_cell.length_a   1.000
_cell.length_b   1.000
_cell.length_c   1.000
_cell.angle_alpha   90.00
_cell.angle_beta   90.00
_cell.angle_gamma   90.00
#
_symmetry.space_group_name_H-M   'P 1'
#
loop_
_entity.id
_entity.type
_entity.pdbx_description
1 polymer ?
#
loop_
_entity_poly.entity_id
_entity_poly.type
_entity_poly.pdbx_seq_one_letter_code
_entity_poly.pdbx_strand_id
1 'polypeptide(L)'
;MAQANPIKKKYSETSGGQCHYRYMEGDGIPVVFFHQTPSSSLMYEPIMHELKGMNMFAIDTPGFGQSFDPSHNPSIGEYCSWLTEVMNDIGLKEYHLFGHHTGASMALQIAYDQPQSTKSLTMVGAFLATSEEKQEMKKNISSDWSPKDDGSHLQQVWHLTGEILGAKTDLDLQHRETIDALRAHHSAKQIHEAIWQHSDIELYEQITCASLIMCAPDDVMFPFFERASTINQKSILEVVEGKNLELDLDTKSIANYFKAFINQK
;
A
#
# COMPACT_ATOMS: atom_id res chain seq x y z
N MET A 1 -2.23 30.29 -14.98
CA MET A 1 -1.80 29.10 -14.22
C MET A 1 -3.04 28.24 -14.08
N ALA A 2 -3.06 27.04 -14.65
CA ALA A 2 -4.16 26.09 -14.43
C ALA A 2 -4.17 25.78 -12.92
N GLN A 3 -5.32 25.95 -12.26
CA GLN A 3 -5.51 25.55 -10.87
C GLN A 3 -5.23 24.05 -10.82
N ALA A 4 -4.25 23.63 -9.98
CA ALA A 4 -4.03 22.22 -9.75
C ALA A 4 -5.33 21.62 -9.20
N ASN A 5 -5.82 20.53 -9.81
CA ASN A 5 -7.00 19.84 -9.28
C ASN A 5 -6.73 19.46 -7.82
N PRO A 6 -7.57 19.89 -6.87
CA PRO A 6 -7.35 19.55 -5.47
C PRO A 6 -7.60 18.07 -5.25
N ILE A 7 -6.90 17.49 -4.29
CA ILE A 7 -7.24 16.17 -3.76
C ILE A 7 -8.59 16.27 -3.05
N LYS A 8 -9.53 15.45 -3.44
CA LYS A 8 -10.88 15.38 -2.89
C LYS A 8 -11.05 14.07 -2.12
N LYS A 9 -12.11 13.98 -1.31
CA LYS A 9 -12.42 12.82 -0.46
C LYS A 9 -13.85 12.38 -0.69
N LYS A 10 -14.07 11.06 -0.70
CA LYS A 10 -15.40 10.45 -0.80
C LYS A 10 -15.45 9.13 -0.04
N TYR A 11 -16.66 8.58 0.04
CA TYR A 11 -16.94 7.24 0.53
C TYR A 11 -17.67 6.45 -0.54
N SER A 12 -17.40 5.13 -0.58
CA SER A 12 -18.18 4.13 -1.30
C SER A 12 -18.80 3.16 -0.32
N GLU A 13 -20.02 2.73 -0.59
CA GLU A 13 -20.66 1.62 0.14
C GLU A 13 -20.11 0.30 -0.37
N THR A 14 -19.74 -0.58 0.56
CA THR A 14 -19.33 -1.95 0.27
C THR A 14 -20.17 -2.92 1.08
N SER A 15 -20.10 -4.21 0.76
CA SER A 15 -20.78 -5.26 1.53
C SER A 15 -20.35 -5.32 3.00
N GLY A 16 -19.15 -4.81 3.34
CA GLY A 16 -18.63 -4.73 4.70
C GLY A 16 -18.94 -3.43 5.43
N GLY A 17 -19.16 -2.33 4.71
CA GLY A 17 -19.38 -0.99 5.27
C GLY A 17 -18.83 0.11 4.36
N GLN A 18 -18.77 1.34 4.90
CA GLN A 18 -18.26 2.48 4.13
C GLN A 18 -16.73 2.48 4.04
N CYS A 19 -16.21 2.54 2.82
CA CYS A 19 -14.81 2.73 2.54
C CYS A 19 -14.53 4.16 2.08
N HIS A 20 -13.59 4.81 2.73
CA HIS A 20 -13.12 6.15 2.35
C HIS A 20 -12.05 6.06 1.25
N TYR A 21 -12.02 7.04 0.37
CA TYR A 21 -10.93 7.22 -0.58
C TYR A 21 -10.63 8.68 -0.88
N ARG A 22 -9.36 8.95 -1.20
CA ARG A 22 -8.90 10.21 -1.78
C ARG A 22 -8.83 10.06 -3.29
N TYR A 23 -9.12 11.15 -4.02
CA TYR A 23 -8.99 11.13 -5.47
C TYR A 23 -8.56 12.48 -6.02
N MET A 24 -7.89 12.42 -7.17
CA MET A 24 -7.57 13.59 -7.99
C MET A 24 -8.05 13.29 -9.40
N GLU A 25 -8.90 14.16 -9.94
CA GLU A 25 -9.39 14.05 -11.32
C GLU A 25 -8.26 14.39 -12.29
N GLY A 26 -8.17 13.65 -13.39
CA GLY A 26 -7.19 13.83 -14.42
C GLY A 26 -7.51 13.00 -15.66
N ASP A 27 -6.54 12.83 -16.52
CA ASP A 27 -6.67 12.13 -17.80
C ASP A 27 -6.03 10.73 -17.74
N GLY A 28 -6.37 9.89 -18.71
CA GLY A 28 -5.79 8.58 -18.93
C GLY A 28 -6.39 7.47 -18.07
N ILE A 29 -5.72 6.32 -18.11
CA ILE A 29 -6.11 5.15 -17.30
C ILE A 29 -5.88 5.47 -15.83
N PRO A 30 -6.87 5.24 -14.96
CA PRO A 30 -6.75 5.56 -13.54
C PRO A 30 -5.63 4.79 -12.84
N VAL A 31 -5.01 5.42 -11.86
CA VAL A 31 -4.09 4.77 -10.91
C VAL A 31 -4.82 4.56 -9.58
N VAL A 32 -4.82 3.32 -9.08
CA VAL A 32 -5.41 2.97 -7.79
C VAL A 32 -4.29 2.60 -6.82
N PHE A 33 -4.26 3.30 -5.68
CA PHE A 33 -3.25 3.17 -4.65
C PHE A 33 -3.77 2.43 -3.42
N PHE A 34 -2.97 1.49 -2.89
CA PHE A 34 -3.22 0.74 -1.67
C PHE A 34 -2.07 0.92 -0.70
N HIS A 35 -2.36 1.47 0.47
CA HIS A 35 -1.38 1.87 1.47
C HIS A 35 -0.80 0.69 2.28
N GLN A 36 0.35 0.93 2.89
CA GLN A 36 0.95 0.00 3.83
C GLN A 36 0.18 -0.03 5.17
N THR A 37 0.45 -1.05 5.97
CA THR A 37 0.06 -1.10 7.39
C THR A 37 1.19 -0.48 8.23
N PRO A 38 0.87 0.47 9.13
CA PRO A 38 -0.46 0.89 9.61
C PRO A 38 -0.97 2.24 9.07
N SER A 39 -0.51 2.69 7.91
CA SER A 39 -0.86 4.00 7.31
C SER A 39 -2.31 4.09 6.81
N SER A 40 -2.59 5.13 6.03
CA SER A 40 -3.86 5.35 5.33
C SER A 40 -3.60 5.91 3.92
N SER A 41 -4.66 6.15 3.15
CA SER A 41 -4.56 6.82 1.84
C SER A 41 -3.88 8.19 1.90
N LEU A 42 -3.74 8.78 3.09
CA LEU A 42 -3.07 10.07 3.30
C LEU A 42 -1.60 10.04 2.88
N MET A 43 -0.92 8.91 3.01
CA MET A 43 0.47 8.74 2.58
C MET A 43 0.68 8.95 1.07
N TYR A 44 -0.38 8.85 0.28
CA TYR A 44 -0.29 9.03 -1.17
C TYR A 44 -0.46 10.49 -1.64
N GLU A 45 -0.84 11.43 -0.77
CA GLU A 45 -1.00 12.84 -1.19
C GLU A 45 0.28 13.42 -1.81
N PRO A 46 1.51 13.18 -1.28
CA PRO A 46 2.74 13.67 -1.90
C PRO A 46 2.93 13.17 -3.35
N ILE A 47 2.79 11.86 -3.58
CA ILE A 47 2.96 11.31 -4.93
C ILE A 47 1.82 11.71 -5.88
N MET A 48 0.58 11.86 -5.40
CA MET A 48 -0.52 12.38 -6.21
C MET A 48 -0.23 13.80 -6.72
N HIS A 49 0.44 14.63 -5.92
CA HIS A 49 0.90 15.95 -6.37
C HIS A 49 2.00 15.88 -7.43
N GLU A 50 2.92 14.93 -7.33
CA GLU A 50 3.97 14.71 -8.35
C GLU A 50 3.37 14.14 -9.65
N LEU A 51 2.30 13.36 -9.56
CA LEU A 51 1.58 12.75 -10.69
C LEU A 51 0.39 13.58 -11.19
N LYS A 52 0.32 14.87 -10.82
CA LYS A 52 -0.79 15.76 -11.21
C LYS A 52 -1.10 15.68 -12.72
N GLY A 53 -2.39 15.69 -13.05
CA GLY A 53 -2.89 15.51 -14.41
C GLY A 53 -3.32 14.07 -14.72
N MET A 54 -2.95 13.10 -13.89
CA MET A 54 -3.46 11.74 -13.98
C MET A 54 -4.74 11.57 -13.15
N ASN A 55 -5.58 10.63 -13.55
CA ASN A 55 -6.75 10.22 -12.78
C ASN A 55 -6.30 9.24 -11.66
N MET A 56 -6.53 9.56 -10.39
CA MET A 56 -5.92 8.84 -9.27
C MET A 56 -6.91 8.63 -8.13
N PHE A 57 -6.85 7.44 -7.52
CA PHE A 57 -7.67 7.04 -6.37
C PHE A 57 -6.79 6.33 -5.33
N ALA A 58 -6.75 6.84 -4.11
CA ALA A 58 -6.07 6.21 -2.98
C ALA A 58 -7.12 5.78 -1.97
N ILE A 59 -7.26 4.46 -1.76
CA ILE A 59 -8.34 3.87 -0.96
C ILE A 59 -7.81 3.56 0.45
N ASP A 60 -8.56 3.94 1.48
CA ASP A 60 -8.31 3.46 2.84
C ASP A 60 -8.78 2.00 2.95
N THR A 61 -7.88 1.10 3.24
CA THR A 61 -8.20 -0.31 3.51
C THR A 61 -9.17 -0.40 4.70
N PRO A 62 -10.18 -1.29 4.68
CA PRO A 62 -11.02 -1.52 5.85
C PRO A 62 -10.19 -1.76 7.12
N GLY A 63 -10.55 -1.05 8.21
CA GLY A 63 -9.79 -1.02 9.45
C GLY A 63 -8.77 0.10 9.57
N PHE A 64 -8.56 0.90 8.51
CA PHE A 64 -7.57 1.96 8.45
C PHE A 64 -8.20 3.28 8.01
N GLY A 65 -7.50 4.38 8.29
CA GLY A 65 -7.91 5.71 7.91
C GLY A 65 -9.35 6.02 8.35
N GLN A 66 -10.22 6.30 7.40
CA GLN A 66 -11.63 6.62 7.62
C GLN A 66 -12.58 5.50 7.15
N SER A 67 -12.05 4.34 6.73
CA SER A 67 -12.85 3.18 6.35
C SER A 67 -13.41 2.44 7.57
N PHE A 68 -14.45 1.63 7.36
CA PHE A 68 -15.09 0.83 8.42
C PHE A 68 -14.11 -0.17 9.05
N ASP A 69 -14.38 -0.56 10.30
CA ASP A 69 -13.61 -1.58 11.01
C ASP A 69 -14.23 -2.97 10.81
N PRO A 70 -13.49 -3.96 10.27
CA PRO A 70 -14.00 -5.32 10.16
C PRO A 70 -14.30 -5.93 11.54
N SER A 71 -15.46 -6.59 11.66
CA SER A 71 -15.91 -7.22 12.90
C SER A 71 -15.28 -8.60 13.17
N HIS A 72 -14.49 -9.12 12.22
CA HIS A 72 -13.79 -10.41 12.28
C HIS A 72 -12.39 -10.27 11.68
N ASN A 73 -11.63 -11.35 11.56
CA ASN A 73 -10.31 -11.36 10.95
C ASN A 73 -10.41 -11.71 9.45
N PRO A 74 -10.41 -10.74 8.52
CA PRO A 74 -10.52 -11.00 7.10
C PRO A 74 -9.25 -11.64 6.54
N SER A 75 -9.37 -12.42 5.47
CA SER A 75 -8.25 -12.79 4.60
C SER A 75 -7.87 -11.63 3.68
N ILE A 76 -6.67 -11.67 3.05
CA ILE A 76 -6.30 -10.68 2.02
C ILE A 76 -7.30 -10.69 0.87
N GLY A 77 -7.78 -11.86 0.43
CA GLY A 77 -8.83 -11.95 -0.60
C GLY A 77 -10.12 -11.23 -0.22
N GLU A 78 -10.53 -11.27 1.05
CA GLU A 78 -11.72 -10.55 1.52
C GLU A 78 -11.49 -9.03 1.55
N TYR A 79 -10.34 -8.55 2.02
CA TYR A 79 -9.96 -7.14 1.89
C TYR A 79 -10.01 -6.70 0.42
N CYS A 80 -9.44 -7.49 -0.50
CA CYS A 80 -9.44 -7.19 -1.94
C CYS A 80 -10.84 -7.20 -2.55
N SER A 81 -11.77 -8.03 -2.02
CA SER A 81 -13.18 -7.99 -2.45
C SER A 81 -13.80 -6.62 -2.15
N TRP A 82 -13.68 -6.11 -0.93
CA TRP A 82 -14.20 -4.78 -0.58
C TRP A 82 -13.53 -3.65 -1.37
N LEU A 83 -12.20 -3.72 -1.56
CA LEU A 83 -11.48 -2.74 -2.38
C LEU A 83 -11.96 -2.76 -3.84
N THR A 84 -12.24 -3.95 -4.39
CA THR A 84 -12.80 -4.11 -5.73
C THR A 84 -14.23 -3.58 -5.82
N GLU A 85 -15.04 -3.73 -4.78
CA GLU A 85 -16.37 -3.12 -4.70
C GLU A 85 -16.27 -1.58 -4.78
N VAL A 86 -15.31 -0.95 -4.06
CA VAL A 86 -15.04 0.49 -4.16
C VAL A 86 -14.68 0.87 -5.61
N MET A 87 -13.76 0.13 -6.24
CA MET A 87 -13.33 0.40 -7.62
C MET A 87 -14.50 0.28 -8.62
N ASN A 88 -15.40 -0.67 -8.40
CA ASN A 88 -16.60 -0.86 -9.20
C ASN A 88 -17.62 0.28 -9.01
N ASP A 89 -17.84 0.73 -7.76
CA ASP A 89 -18.72 1.86 -7.44
C ASP A 89 -18.22 3.17 -8.08
N ILE A 90 -16.91 3.39 -8.10
CA ILE A 90 -16.26 4.51 -8.82
C ILE A 90 -16.42 4.36 -10.34
N GLY A 91 -16.70 3.16 -10.85
CA GLY A 91 -16.88 2.86 -12.27
C GLY A 91 -15.59 2.57 -13.03
N LEU A 92 -14.52 2.15 -12.33
CA LEU A 92 -13.24 1.81 -12.94
C LEU A 92 -13.36 0.52 -13.76
N LYS A 93 -12.92 0.53 -15.01
CA LYS A 93 -12.94 -0.64 -15.93
C LYS A 93 -11.53 -1.15 -16.21
N GLU A 94 -10.58 -0.24 -16.31
CA GLU A 94 -9.17 -0.50 -16.52
C GLU A 94 -8.39 0.41 -15.60
N TYR A 95 -7.26 -0.07 -15.05
CA TYR A 95 -6.47 0.69 -14.07
C TYR A 95 -5.03 0.21 -14.00
N HIS A 96 -4.17 1.10 -13.53
CA HIS A 96 -2.85 0.79 -12.99
C HIS A 96 -2.98 0.57 -11.48
N LEU A 97 -2.47 -0.54 -10.96
CA LEU A 97 -2.44 -0.81 -9.52
C LEU A 97 -1.08 -0.39 -8.94
N PHE A 98 -1.14 0.26 -7.81
CA PHE A 98 0.05 0.71 -7.08
C PHE A 98 -0.11 0.38 -5.60
N GLY A 99 0.76 -0.45 -5.05
CA GLY A 99 0.71 -0.84 -3.63
C GLY A 99 2.03 -0.67 -2.90
N HIS A 100 1.95 -0.41 -1.61
CA HIS A 100 3.10 -0.32 -0.71
C HIS A 100 2.98 -1.35 0.42
N HIS A 101 3.99 -2.20 0.62
CA HIS A 101 4.03 -3.27 1.62
C HIS A 101 2.75 -4.14 1.59
N THR A 102 1.91 -4.13 2.64
CA THR A 102 0.63 -4.85 2.65
C THR A 102 -0.29 -4.45 1.51
N GLY A 103 -0.26 -3.17 1.11
CA GLY A 103 -0.96 -2.68 -0.07
C GLY A 103 -0.39 -3.27 -1.37
N ALA A 104 0.90 -3.61 -1.42
CA ALA A 104 1.49 -4.31 -2.57
C ALA A 104 0.92 -5.72 -2.71
N SER A 105 0.73 -6.47 -1.62
CA SER A 105 0.08 -7.78 -1.65
C SER A 105 -1.39 -7.69 -2.07
N MET A 106 -2.11 -6.63 -1.65
CA MET A 106 -3.49 -6.39 -2.11
C MET A 106 -3.53 -6.05 -3.61
N ALA A 107 -2.64 -5.18 -4.09
CA ALA A 107 -2.52 -4.85 -5.50
C ALA A 107 -2.22 -6.10 -6.34
N LEU A 108 -1.33 -6.97 -5.85
CA LEU A 108 -0.99 -8.25 -6.47
C LEU A 108 -2.19 -9.20 -6.54
N GLN A 109 -2.94 -9.36 -5.43
CA GLN A 109 -4.14 -10.19 -5.40
C GLN A 109 -5.17 -9.68 -6.41
N ILE A 110 -5.42 -8.37 -6.45
CA ILE A 110 -6.37 -7.76 -7.41
C ILE A 110 -5.86 -7.94 -8.86
N ALA A 111 -4.56 -7.80 -9.11
CA ALA A 111 -3.98 -8.04 -10.44
C ALA A 111 -4.18 -9.48 -10.92
N TYR A 112 -4.08 -10.44 -10.00
CA TYR A 112 -4.35 -11.86 -10.27
C TYR A 112 -5.83 -12.11 -10.52
N ASP A 113 -6.73 -11.57 -9.69
CA ASP A 113 -8.17 -11.78 -9.80
C ASP A 113 -8.80 -11.03 -10.99
N GLN A 114 -8.21 -9.89 -11.42
CA GLN A 114 -8.74 -8.99 -12.44
C GLN A 114 -7.73 -8.75 -13.60
N PRO A 115 -7.21 -9.81 -14.26
CA PRO A 115 -6.10 -9.66 -15.23
C PRO A 115 -6.49 -8.86 -16.47
N GLN A 116 -7.78 -8.81 -16.84
CA GLN A 116 -8.26 -8.06 -18.02
C GLN A 116 -8.35 -6.54 -17.74
N SER A 117 -8.61 -6.17 -16.49
CA SER A 117 -8.74 -4.78 -16.05
C SER A 117 -7.40 -4.17 -15.65
N THR A 118 -6.45 -4.99 -15.19
CA THR A 118 -5.14 -4.54 -14.72
C THR A 118 -4.18 -4.28 -15.87
N LYS A 119 -3.78 -3.02 -16.06
CA LYS A 119 -2.83 -2.61 -17.11
C LYS A 119 -1.38 -2.74 -16.67
N SER A 120 -1.11 -2.48 -15.41
CA SER A 120 0.21 -2.69 -14.81
C SER A 120 0.10 -2.81 -13.30
N LEU A 121 1.11 -3.41 -12.69
CA LEU A 121 1.27 -3.55 -11.26
C LEU A 121 2.56 -2.88 -10.81
N THR A 122 2.46 -1.94 -9.87
CA THR A 122 3.62 -1.34 -9.19
C THR A 122 3.59 -1.71 -7.72
N MET A 123 4.70 -2.24 -7.21
CA MET A 123 4.85 -2.65 -5.82
C MET A 123 6.09 -1.98 -5.21
N VAL A 124 5.91 -1.27 -4.11
CA VAL A 124 7.01 -0.74 -3.29
C VAL A 124 7.09 -1.60 -2.03
N GLY A 125 8.28 -2.12 -1.71
CA GLY A 125 8.45 -3.04 -0.59
C GLY A 125 7.62 -4.33 -0.75
N ALA A 126 7.74 -5.03 -1.89
CA ALA A 126 6.97 -6.24 -2.19
C ALA A 126 7.33 -7.42 -1.27
N PHE A 127 6.33 -8.06 -0.66
CA PHE A 127 6.54 -9.16 0.30
C PHE A 127 6.64 -10.53 -0.37
N LEU A 128 7.62 -10.71 -1.25
CA LEU A 128 7.88 -11.97 -1.96
C LEU A 128 8.71 -12.95 -1.10
N ALA A 129 8.23 -13.22 0.11
CA ALA A 129 8.84 -14.12 1.08
C ALA A 129 8.21 -15.52 1.03
N THR A 130 9.02 -16.57 1.24
CA THR A 130 8.52 -17.93 1.41
C THR A 130 7.76 -18.09 2.73
N SER A 131 7.02 -19.19 2.87
CA SER A 131 6.29 -19.49 4.12
C SER A 131 7.22 -19.57 5.33
N GLU A 132 8.44 -20.12 5.17
CA GLU A 132 9.44 -20.22 6.23
C GLU A 132 9.98 -18.84 6.62
N GLU A 133 10.28 -17.98 5.64
CA GLU A 133 10.75 -16.61 5.86
C GLU A 133 9.66 -15.78 6.56
N LYS A 134 8.39 -15.90 6.14
CA LYS A 134 7.25 -15.26 6.80
C LYS A 134 7.12 -15.69 8.25
N GLN A 135 7.27 -16.99 8.56
CA GLN A 135 7.21 -17.48 9.91
C GLN A 135 8.36 -16.93 10.79
N GLU A 136 9.57 -16.79 10.21
CA GLU A 136 10.70 -16.20 10.94
C GLU A 136 10.48 -14.71 11.20
N MET A 137 10.03 -13.94 10.21
CA MET A 137 9.73 -12.52 10.39
C MET A 137 8.62 -12.29 11.43
N LYS A 138 7.57 -13.12 11.42
CA LYS A 138 6.45 -13.04 12.36
C LYS A 138 6.89 -13.08 13.83
N LYS A 139 7.98 -13.79 14.15
CA LYS A 139 8.52 -13.85 15.53
C LYS A 139 9.04 -12.49 16.02
N ASN A 140 9.48 -11.63 15.10
CA ASN A 140 10.16 -10.38 15.39
C ASN A 140 9.27 -9.14 15.19
N ILE A 141 8.10 -9.30 14.57
CA ILE A 141 7.19 -8.18 14.29
C ILE A 141 6.03 -8.22 15.31
N SER A 142 5.96 -7.21 16.15
CA SER A 142 4.81 -6.99 17.02
C SER A 142 3.84 -6.00 16.35
N SER A 143 2.57 -6.38 16.30
CA SER A 143 1.48 -5.53 15.81
C SER A 143 0.50 -5.16 16.93
N ASP A 144 0.89 -5.38 18.17
CA ASP A 144 0.05 -5.08 19.33
C ASP A 144 0.47 -3.76 19.98
N TRP A 145 -0.24 -2.73 19.61
CA TRP A 145 -0.20 -1.43 20.28
C TRP A 145 -1.57 -1.00 20.81
N SER A 146 -2.28 -1.99 21.36
CA SER A 146 -3.57 -1.77 22.02
C SER A 146 -3.44 -0.74 23.15
N PRO A 147 -4.51 0.03 23.42
CA PRO A 147 -4.54 1.01 24.49
C PRO A 147 -4.13 0.41 25.85
N LYS A 148 -3.26 1.11 26.58
CA LYS A 148 -2.79 0.76 27.92
C LYS A 148 -3.11 1.88 28.90
N ASP A 149 -3.46 1.55 30.14
CA ASP A 149 -3.87 2.50 31.16
C ASP A 149 -2.83 3.58 31.46
N ASP A 150 -1.55 3.24 31.35
CA ASP A 150 -0.44 4.16 31.57
C ASP A 150 -0.06 5.01 30.35
N GLY A 151 -0.75 4.81 29.19
CA GLY A 151 -0.48 5.50 27.94
C GLY A 151 0.82 5.07 27.25
N SER A 152 1.52 4.02 27.72
CA SER A 152 2.81 3.60 27.16
C SER A 152 2.72 3.14 25.69
N HIS A 153 1.56 2.71 25.22
CA HIS A 153 1.32 2.39 23.81
C HIS A 153 1.55 3.58 22.88
N LEU A 154 1.32 4.83 23.33
CA LEU A 154 1.56 6.05 22.55
C LEU A 154 3.07 6.21 22.26
N GLN A 155 3.91 5.99 23.28
CA GLN A 155 5.36 6.03 23.11
C GLN A 155 5.89 4.85 22.28
N GLN A 156 5.27 3.69 22.39
CA GLN A 156 5.60 2.51 21.59
C GLN A 156 5.36 2.80 20.10
N VAL A 157 4.21 3.37 19.73
CA VAL A 157 3.89 3.71 18.34
C VAL A 157 4.76 4.86 17.84
N TRP A 158 5.02 5.88 18.66
CA TRP A 158 5.94 6.95 18.31
C TRP A 158 7.35 6.42 18.00
N HIS A 159 7.86 5.48 18.80
CA HIS A 159 9.12 4.81 18.52
C HIS A 159 9.08 3.97 17.22
N LEU A 160 7.99 3.22 17.01
CA LEU A 160 7.79 2.44 15.79
C LEU A 160 7.90 3.31 14.54
N THR A 161 7.14 4.41 14.48
CA THR A 161 7.10 5.28 13.31
C THR A 161 8.42 6.02 13.07
N GLY A 162 9.10 6.46 14.13
CA GLY A 162 10.37 7.15 14.01
C GLY A 162 11.54 6.24 13.69
N GLU A 163 11.80 5.25 14.55
CA GLU A 163 13.03 4.45 14.48
C GLU A 163 12.90 3.27 13.51
N ILE A 164 11.76 2.59 13.51
CA ILE A 164 11.58 1.38 12.71
C ILE A 164 11.13 1.74 11.29
N LEU A 165 10.09 2.57 11.14
CA LEU A 165 9.60 2.96 9.82
C LEU A 165 10.47 4.02 9.13
N GLY A 166 11.18 4.87 9.89
CA GLY A 166 12.17 5.78 9.31
C GLY A 166 11.81 7.27 9.36
N ALA A 167 10.71 7.67 10.01
CA ALA A 167 10.26 9.06 10.05
C ALA A 167 11.01 9.95 11.05
N LYS A 168 12.02 9.46 11.77
CA LYS A 168 12.69 10.17 12.89
C LYS A 168 13.18 11.58 12.56
N THR A 169 13.58 11.82 11.32
CA THR A 169 14.11 13.11 10.87
C THR A 169 13.04 14.07 10.35
N ASP A 170 11.79 13.61 10.22
CA ASP A 170 10.63 14.38 9.80
C ASP A 170 9.49 14.21 10.83
N LEU A 171 9.37 15.19 11.72
CA LEU A 171 8.41 15.11 12.82
C LEU A 171 6.95 15.19 12.37
N ASP A 172 6.65 15.87 11.27
CA ASP A 172 5.29 15.94 10.72
C ASP A 172 4.90 14.60 10.11
N LEU A 173 5.81 13.96 9.38
CA LEU A 173 5.65 12.60 8.88
C LEU A 173 5.48 11.61 10.04
N GLN A 174 6.37 11.65 11.04
CA GLN A 174 6.28 10.78 12.22
C GLN A 174 4.97 10.95 12.97
N HIS A 175 4.49 12.18 13.12
CA HIS A 175 3.22 12.49 13.75
C HIS A 175 2.04 11.91 12.98
N ARG A 176 2.00 12.11 11.65
CA ARG A 176 0.98 11.56 10.76
C ARG A 176 0.89 10.03 10.88
N GLU A 177 2.01 9.34 10.70
CA GLU A 177 2.08 7.88 10.77
C GLU A 177 1.71 7.35 12.17
N THR A 178 2.07 8.08 13.22
CA THR A 178 1.69 7.73 14.60
C THR A 178 0.18 7.78 14.79
N ILE A 179 -0.49 8.82 14.30
CA ILE A 179 -1.96 8.95 14.41
C ILE A 179 -2.65 7.82 13.65
N ASP A 180 -2.22 7.53 12.41
CA ASP A 180 -2.79 6.48 11.59
C ASP A 180 -2.60 5.10 12.26
N ALA A 181 -1.41 4.82 12.81
CA ALA A 181 -1.14 3.57 13.53
C ALA A 181 -1.99 3.41 14.80
N LEU A 182 -2.15 4.48 15.58
CA LEU A 182 -3.00 4.46 16.78
C LEU A 182 -4.48 4.25 16.42
N ARG A 183 -4.95 4.84 15.32
CA ARG A 183 -6.30 4.62 14.79
C ARG A 183 -6.51 3.12 14.43
N ALA A 184 -5.52 2.50 13.84
CA ALA A 184 -5.58 1.15 13.29
C ALA A 184 -5.16 0.05 14.29
N HIS A 185 -5.09 0.32 15.60
CA HIS A 185 -4.51 -0.60 16.59
C HIS A 185 -5.12 -2.02 16.59
N HIS A 186 -6.41 -2.17 16.32
CA HIS A 186 -7.05 -3.47 16.15
C HIS A 186 -6.73 -4.10 14.79
N SER A 187 -6.89 -3.32 13.74
CA SER A 187 -6.86 -3.82 12.37
C SER A 187 -5.46 -4.13 11.88
N ALA A 188 -4.44 -3.48 12.46
CA ALA A 188 -3.05 -3.82 12.17
C ALA A 188 -2.72 -5.27 12.54
N LYS A 189 -3.25 -5.79 13.64
CA LYS A 189 -3.10 -7.20 14.01
C LYS A 189 -3.87 -8.11 13.04
N GLN A 190 -5.11 -7.74 12.69
CA GLN A 190 -5.94 -8.52 11.77
C GLN A 190 -5.26 -8.70 10.41
N ILE A 191 -4.78 -7.60 9.82
CA ILE A 191 -4.16 -7.65 8.49
C ILE A 191 -2.80 -8.33 8.49
N HIS A 192 -2.00 -8.19 9.56
CA HIS A 192 -0.76 -8.94 9.70
C HIS A 192 -1.01 -10.44 9.78
N GLU A 193 -2.04 -10.89 10.53
CA GLU A 193 -2.40 -12.32 10.53
C GLU A 193 -2.81 -12.81 9.13
N ALA A 194 -3.50 -11.99 8.35
CA ALA A 194 -3.86 -12.30 6.98
C ALA A 194 -2.64 -12.38 6.05
N ILE A 195 -1.70 -11.40 6.16
CA ILE A 195 -0.52 -11.34 5.27
C ILE A 195 0.46 -12.49 5.49
N TRP A 196 0.58 -12.99 6.76
CA TRP A 196 1.42 -14.16 7.04
C TRP A 196 0.93 -15.43 6.36
N GLN A 197 -0.36 -15.51 6.00
CA GLN A 197 -0.99 -16.65 5.35
C GLN A 197 -1.16 -16.46 3.84
N HIS A 198 -0.89 -15.28 3.32
CA HIS A 198 -1.05 -14.96 1.91
C HIS A 198 0.10 -15.50 1.06
N SER A 199 -0.18 -15.93 -0.17
CA SER A 199 0.76 -16.61 -1.07
C SER A 199 1.25 -15.67 -2.18
N ASP A 200 2.00 -14.61 -1.83
CA ASP A 200 2.43 -13.59 -2.78
C ASP A 200 3.28 -14.16 -3.93
N ILE A 201 4.18 -15.11 -3.65
CA ILE A 201 5.06 -15.72 -4.67
C ILE A 201 4.23 -16.43 -5.73
N GLU A 202 3.32 -17.31 -5.31
CA GLU A 202 2.48 -18.12 -6.19
C GLU A 202 1.56 -17.25 -7.05
N LEU A 203 1.06 -16.14 -6.52
CA LEU A 203 0.28 -15.17 -7.29
C LEU A 203 1.14 -14.40 -8.28
N TYR A 204 2.35 -13.98 -7.85
CA TYR A 204 3.25 -13.20 -8.69
C TYR A 204 3.78 -14.01 -9.89
N GLU A 205 3.91 -15.33 -9.77
CA GLU A 205 4.21 -16.24 -10.88
C GLU A 205 3.12 -16.23 -11.96
N GLN A 206 1.88 -15.91 -11.60
CA GLN A 206 0.70 -16.06 -12.46
C GLN A 206 0.18 -14.74 -13.03
N ILE A 207 0.64 -13.58 -12.58
CA ILE A 207 0.21 -12.31 -13.17
C ILE A 207 0.68 -12.17 -14.61
N THR A 208 -0.15 -11.54 -15.43
CA THR A 208 0.11 -11.36 -16.87
C THR A 208 0.48 -9.93 -17.25
N CYS A 209 0.17 -8.96 -16.42
CA CYS A 209 0.52 -7.56 -16.65
C CYS A 209 2.01 -7.28 -16.39
N ALA A 210 2.53 -6.20 -16.98
CA ALA A 210 3.86 -5.70 -16.66
C ALA A 210 3.94 -5.25 -15.20
N SER A 211 5.11 -5.43 -14.56
CA SER A 211 5.32 -5.07 -13.16
C SER A 211 6.57 -4.21 -12.95
N LEU A 212 6.45 -3.21 -12.08
CA LEU A 212 7.53 -2.38 -11.54
C LEU A 212 7.65 -2.64 -10.04
N ILE A 213 8.83 -3.05 -9.60
CA ILE A 213 9.11 -3.33 -8.19
C ILE A 213 10.13 -2.31 -7.72
N MET A 214 9.84 -1.63 -6.64
CA MET A 214 10.73 -0.66 -6.01
C MET A 214 10.97 -1.03 -4.55
N CYS A 215 12.18 -0.78 -4.03
CA CYS A 215 12.48 -1.02 -2.63
C CYS A 215 13.72 -0.23 -2.21
N ALA A 216 13.74 0.27 -0.99
CA ALA A 216 14.91 0.90 -0.39
C ALA A 216 15.84 -0.17 0.20
N PRO A 217 17.19 0.01 0.14
CA PRO A 217 18.14 -0.96 0.69
C PRO A 217 18.01 -1.21 2.20
N ASP A 218 17.45 -0.25 2.93
CA ASP A 218 17.21 -0.31 4.38
C ASP A 218 15.74 -0.62 4.75
N ASP A 219 14.92 -0.96 3.77
CA ASP A 219 13.56 -1.49 3.96
C ASP A 219 13.61 -2.95 4.43
N VAL A 220 12.67 -3.34 5.30
CA VAL A 220 12.56 -4.71 5.81
C VAL A 220 12.24 -5.75 4.72
N MET A 221 11.72 -5.32 3.57
CA MET A 221 11.39 -6.18 2.41
C MET A 221 12.55 -6.30 1.42
N PHE A 222 13.63 -5.52 1.55
CA PHE A 222 14.75 -5.52 0.62
C PHE A 222 15.39 -6.91 0.41
N PRO A 223 15.48 -7.80 1.42
CA PRO A 223 15.98 -9.17 1.22
C PRO A 223 15.21 -9.98 0.16
N PHE A 224 13.97 -9.59 -0.16
CA PHE A 224 13.12 -10.26 -1.14
C PHE A 224 13.05 -9.52 -2.49
N PHE A 225 13.69 -8.36 -2.60
CA PHE A 225 13.56 -7.44 -3.74
C PHE A 225 14.00 -8.08 -5.06
N GLU A 226 15.20 -8.67 -5.10
CA GLU A 226 15.74 -9.28 -6.33
C GLU A 226 14.96 -10.53 -6.76
N ARG A 227 14.23 -11.18 -5.84
CA ARG A 227 13.42 -12.35 -6.12
C ARG A 227 12.35 -12.08 -7.17
N ALA A 228 11.83 -10.84 -7.25
CA ALA A 228 10.86 -10.46 -8.25
C ALA A 228 11.33 -10.78 -9.68
N SER A 229 12.58 -10.46 -10.01
CA SER A 229 13.14 -10.73 -11.34
C SER A 229 13.41 -12.22 -11.61
N THR A 230 13.62 -13.01 -10.55
CA THR A 230 13.78 -14.47 -10.70
C THR A 230 12.45 -15.18 -10.96
N ILE A 231 11.36 -14.68 -10.35
CA ILE A 231 9.99 -15.19 -10.55
C ILE A 231 9.45 -14.74 -11.91
N ASN A 232 9.54 -13.44 -12.21
CA ASN A 232 9.05 -12.86 -13.45
C ASN A 232 10.15 -12.03 -14.11
N GLN A 233 10.80 -12.58 -15.14
CA GLN A 233 11.92 -11.95 -15.85
C GLN A 233 11.55 -10.64 -16.57
N LYS A 234 10.27 -10.32 -16.69
CA LYS A 234 9.78 -9.05 -17.27
C LYS A 234 9.59 -7.96 -16.23
N SER A 235 9.84 -8.24 -14.95
CA SER A 235 9.77 -7.24 -13.88
C SER A 235 10.87 -6.21 -14.06
N ILE A 236 10.50 -4.94 -13.92
CA ILE A 236 11.46 -3.85 -13.81
C ILE A 236 11.73 -3.63 -12.33
N LEU A 237 13.01 -3.58 -11.95
CA LEU A 237 13.45 -3.36 -10.59
C LEU A 237 14.15 -2.01 -10.49
N GLU A 238 13.74 -1.17 -9.54
CA GLU A 238 14.36 0.13 -9.27
C GLU A 238 14.64 0.27 -7.77
N VAL A 239 15.84 0.69 -7.43
CA VAL A 239 16.21 0.99 -6.05
C VAL A 239 15.84 2.43 -5.75
N VAL A 240 15.17 2.61 -4.61
CA VAL A 240 14.72 3.92 -4.10
C VAL A 240 15.29 4.15 -2.69
N GLU A 241 15.02 5.30 -2.10
CA GLU A 241 15.44 5.62 -0.74
C GLU A 241 14.22 5.69 0.19
N GLY A 242 14.44 5.78 1.51
CA GLY A 242 13.37 6.12 2.45
C GLY A 242 12.96 5.03 3.41
N LYS A 243 13.73 3.96 3.55
CA LYS A 243 13.46 2.87 4.48
C LYS A 243 12.08 2.26 4.20
N ASN A 244 11.19 2.21 5.22
CA ASN A 244 9.82 1.72 5.05
C ASN A 244 8.80 2.85 4.77
N LEU A 245 9.27 4.04 4.40
CA LEU A 245 8.45 5.23 4.08
C LEU A 245 8.90 5.88 2.76
N GLU A 246 9.28 5.06 1.79
CA GLU A 246 9.83 5.48 0.50
C GLU A 246 8.93 6.48 -0.22
N LEU A 247 7.61 6.28 -0.15
CA LEU A 247 6.63 7.15 -0.83
C LEU A 247 6.64 8.59 -0.32
N ASP A 248 7.06 8.80 0.92
CA ASP A 248 7.22 10.13 1.51
C ASP A 248 8.65 10.66 1.33
N LEU A 249 9.65 9.80 1.55
CA LEU A 249 11.06 10.21 1.63
C LEU A 249 11.74 10.25 0.27
N ASP A 250 11.24 9.49 -0.73
CA ASP A 250 11.73 9.52 -2.12
C ASP A 250 10.61 9.66 -3.17
N THR A 251 9.59 10.43 -2.86
CA THR A 251 8.39 10.66 -3.68
C THR A 251 8.71 10.94 -5.15
N LYS A 252 9.75 11.77 -5.41
CA LYS A 252 10.08 12.23 -6.77
C LYS A 252 10.66 11.12 -7.63
N SER A 253 11.59 10.33 -7.09
CA SER A 253 12.19 9.21 -7.84
C SER A 253 11.12 8.18 -8.17
N ILE A 254 10.29 7.82 -7.17
CA ILE A 254 9.18 6.87 -7.34
C ILE A 254 8.20 7.35 -8.41
N ALA A 255 7.81 8.63 -8.37
CA ALA A 255 6.91 9.20 -9.38
C ALA A 255 7.53 9.18 -10.79
N ASN A 256 8.84 9.42 -10.91
CA ASN A 256 9.55 9.39 -12.19
C ASN A 256 9.65 7.96 -12.74
N TYR A 257 10.03 6.97 -11.91
CA TYR A 257 10.06 5.56 -12.31
C TYR A 257 8.68 5.07 -12.72
N PHE A 258 7.65 5.40 -11.95
CA PHE A 258 6.27 5.05 -12.29
C PHE A 258 5.83 5.65 -13.63
N LYS A 259 6.05 6.96 -13.85
CA LYS A 259 5.74 7.61 -15.15
C LYS A 259 6.49 6.96 -16.31
N ALA A 260 7.78 6.69 -16.15
CA ALA A 260 8.59 6.03 -17.17
C ALA A 260 8.03 4.64 -17.49
N PHE A 261 7.65 3.88 -16.46
CA PHE A 261 7.14 2.53 -16.59
C PHE A 261 5.81 2.47 -17.35
N ILE A 262 4.81 3.25 -16.97
CA ILE A 262 3.48 3.19 -17.61
C ILE A 262 3.45 3.79 -19.01
N ASN A 263 4.47 4.58 -19.40
CA ASN A 263 4.61 5.16 -20.74
C ASN A 263 5.48 4.31 -21.69
N GLN A 264 6.01 3.17 -21.23
CA GLN A 264 6.69 2.22 -22.12
C GLN A 264 5.66 1.60 -23.08
N LYS A 265 5.90 1.76 -24.39
CA LYS A 265 5.04 1.22 -25.48
C LYS A 265 5.43 -0.21 -25.81
#